data_315907a0c2cd7c2b2e02f443a1afed31
#
_entry.id   315907a0c2cd7c2b2e02f443a1afed31
#
_cell.length_a   1.000
_cell.length_b   1.000
_cell.length_c   1.000
_cell.angle_alpha   90.00
_cell.angle_beta   90.00
_cell.angle_gamma   90.00
#
_symmetry.space_group_name_H-M   'P 1'
#
loop_
_entity.id
_entity.type
_entity.pdbx_description
1 polymer ?
#
loop_
_entity_poly.entity_id
_entity_poly.type
_entity_poly.pdbx_seq_one_letter_code
_entity_poly.pdbx_strand_id
1 'polypeptide(L)'
;MPDPLIFEDNFSSEQLKFLDLFFSRSAGPSARKNQAFLYKPVLALTIDHLMGATETIRGGRHLLPFLRLMSSDLVIDEIDDFTPEDLTAIARLVHLAGLFGRNVLLSSATIPPDLAEGMYRAWQSGVSSGNRFAFAAKKIRAAWIDEFHTLTGTMADHDLATYRQKHQTFIEKRVKALLTVPANEKVILQNLTAPSGRTKRQKNG
;
A
#
# COMPACT_ATOMS: atom_id res chain seq x y z
N MET A 1 17.70 -22.30 3.23
CA MET A 1 16.29 -22.38 3.58
C MET A 1 16.15 -21.70 4.92
N PRO A 2 15.38 -20.65 5.11
CA PRO A 2 15.13 -20.10 6.45
C PRO A 2 14.31 -21.12 7.24
N ASP A 3 14.64 -21.25 8.51
CA ASP A 3 14.10 -22.19 9.47
C ASP A 3 12.57 -22.01 9.59
N PRO A 4 11.74 -23.04 9.43
CA PRO A 4 10.29 -22.95 9.57
C PRO A 4 9.83 -22.56 10.98
N LEU A 5 10.71 -22.58 11.98
CA LEU A 5 10.39 -22.31 13.38
C LEU A 5 9.99 -20.87 13.71
N ILE A 6 10.26 -19.89 12.82
CA ILE A 6 9.88 -18.47 13.06
C ILE A 6 8.35 -18.24 12.94
N PHE A 7 7.61 -19.19 12.38
CA PHE A 7 6.17 -19.07 12.15
C PHE A 7 5.28 -19.77 13.19
N GLU A 8 5.83 -20.66 13.99
CA GLU A 8 5.06 -21.39 15.01
C GLU A 8 4.57 -20.48 16.13
N ASP A 9 5.29 -19.38 16.42
CA ASP A 9 4.93 -18.45 17.51
C ASP A 9 3.70 -17.59 17.24
N ASN A 10 3.20 -17.51 16.00
CA ASN A 10 2.07 -16.65 15.63
C ASN A 10 0.73 -17.40 15.42
N PHE A 11 0.75 -18.73 15.36
CA PHE A 11 -0.44 -19.54 15.17
C PHE A 11 -0.55 -20.60 16.25
N SER A 12 -1.75 -20.78 16.82
CA SER A 12 -2.00 -21.91 17.71
C SER A 12 -1.84 -23.23 16.95
N SER A 13 -1.49 -24.30 17.67
CA SER A 13 -1.35 -25.64 17.09
C SER A 13 -2.61 -26.11 16.36
N GLU A 14 -3.79 -25.60 16.74
CA GLU A 14 -5.08 -25.90 16.09
C GLU A 14 -5.25 -25.13 14.78
N GLN A 15 -4.77 -23.88 14.73
CA GLN A 15 -4.77 -23.08 13.50
C GLN A 15 -3.83 -23.67 12.45
N LEU A 16 -2.67 -24.16 12.87
CA LEU A 16 -1.73 -24.87 11.99
C LEU A 16 -2.35 -26.17 11.46
N LYS A 17 -3.01 -26.95 12.30
CA LYS A 17 -3.74 -28.17 11.87
C LYS A 17 -4.86 -27.87 10.89
N PHE A 18 -5.60 -26.78 11.10
CA PHE A 18 -6.65 -26.36 10.16
C PHE A 18 -6.05 -25.98 8.80
N LEU A 19 -4.96 -25.22 8.80
CA LEU A 19 -4.26 -24.84 7.58
C LEU A 19 -3.68 -26.06 6.85
N ASP A 20 -3.06 -27.00 7.59
CA ASP A 20 -2.57 -28.25 7.02
C ASP A 20 -3.69 -29.11 6.43
N LEU A 21 -4.84 -29.20 7.10
CA LEU A 21 -6.00 -29.91 6.58
C LEU A 21 -6.56 -29.24 5.32
N PHE A 22 -6.56 -27.92 5.27
CA PHE A 22 -7.01 -27.15 4.11
C PHE A 22 -6.07 -27.34 2.93
N PHE A 23 -4.75 -27.38 3.16
CA PHE A 23 -3.74 -27.56 2.11
C PHE A 23 -3.53 -29.02 1.71
N SER A 24 -3.69 -29.97 2.61
CA SER A 24 -3.54 -31.40 2.31
C SER A 24 -4.62 -31.92 1.35
N ARG A 25 -5.78 -31.25 1.30
CA ARG A 25 -6.82 -31.51 0.29
C ARG A 25 -6.47 -31.02 -1.12
N SER A 26 -5.47 -30.15 -1.23
CA SER A 26 -4.98 -29.58 -2.50
C SER A 26 -3.61 -30.16 -2.83
N ALA A 27 -3.53 -31.46 -3.07
CA ALA A 27 -2.29 -32.11 -3.49
C ALA A 27 -1.89 -31.61 -4.90
N GLY A 28 -0.64 -31.11 -5.05
CA GLY A 28 -0.09 -30.71 -6.35
C GLY A 28 0.65 -29.37 -6.37
N PRO A 29 1.04 -28.90 -7.57
CA PRO A 29 1.78 -27.64 -7.73
C PRO A 29 1.05 -26.42 -7.15
N SER A 30 -0.29 -26.42 -7.13
CA SER A 30 -1.11 -25.35 -6.56
C SER A 30 -0.98 -25.26 -5.05
N ALA A 31 -0.84 -26.38 -4.33
CA ALA A 31 -0.66 -26.39 -2.87
C ALA A 31 0.62 -25.69 -2.46
N ARG A 32 1.74 -25.94 -3.17
CA ARG A 32 3.02 -25.28 -2.90
C ARG A 32 2.96 -23.77 -3.14
N LYS A 33 2.24 -23.32 -4.18
CA LYS A 33 2.04 -21.90 -4.45
C LYS A 33 1.21 -21.24 -3.36
N ASN A 34 0.15 -21.88 -2.91
CA ASN A 34 -0.72 -21.38 -1.85
C ASN A 34 0.03 -21.30 -0.50
N GLN A 35 0.83 -22.33 -0.20
CA GLN A 35 1.69 -22.34 0.97
C GLN A 35 2.73 -21.23 0.91
N ALA A 36 3.42 -21.05 -0.22
CA ALA A 36 4.37 -19.97 -0.42
C ALA A 36 3.70 -18.57 -0.28
N PHE A 37 2.47 -18.42 -0.79
CA PHE A 37 1.70 -17.19 -0.67
C PHE A 37 1.41 -16.82 0.80
N LEU A 38 1.08 -17.79 1.63
CA LEU A 38 0.75 -17.55 3.05
C LEU A 38 1.98 -17.40 3.95
N TYR A 39 3.02 -18.22 3.73
CA TYR A 39 4.10 -18.37 4.70
C TYR A 39 5.40 -17.63 4.35
N LYS A 40 5.53 -17.05 3.16
CA LYS A 40 6.72 -16.22 2.88
C LYS A 40 6.71 -14.97 3.76
N PRO A 41 7.82 -14.63 4.45
CA PRO A 41 7.90 -13.47 5.32
C PRO A 41 7.64 -12.16 4.57
N VAL A 42 8.15 -12.06 3.34
CA VAL A 42 7.90 -10.94 2.43
C VAL A 42 7.32 -11.49 1.12
N LEU A 43 6.24 -10.85 0.66
CA LEU A 43 5.59 -11.18 -0.59
C LEU A 43 5.38 -9.89 -1.39
N ALA A 44 6.02 -9.79 -2.55
CA ALA A 44 5.78 -8.74 -3.54
C ALA A 44 4.87 -9.29 -4.64
N LEU A 45 3.82 -8.53 -4.96
CA LEU A 45 2.81 -8.94 -5.94
C LEU A 45 2.04 -7.72 -6.45
N THR A 46 1.34 -7.87 -7.56
CA THR A 46 0.42 -6.84 -8.03
C THR A 46 -0.84 -6.81 -7.17
N ILE A 47 -1.50 -5.67 -7.12
CA ILE A 47 -2.69 -5.44 -6.28
C ILE A 47 -3.81 -6.45 -6.57
N ASP A 48 -3.97 -6.88 -7.82
CA ASP A 48 -5.00 -7.85 -8.26
C ASP A 48 -4.99 -9.14 -7.46
N HIS A 49 -3.81 -9.57 -7.01
CA HIS A 49 -3.69 -10.80 -6.19
C HIS A 49 -4.28 -10.64 -4.79
N LEU A 50 -4.37 -9.41 -4.27
CA LEU A 50 -4.97 -9.11 -2.97
C LEU A 50 -6.42 -8.67 -3.07
N MET A 51 -6.85 -8.15 -4.24
CA MET A 51 -8.20 -7.65 -4.44
C MET A 51 -9.27 -8.68 -4.11
N GLY A 52 -8.97 -9.96 -4.34
CA GLY A 52 -9.84 -11.07 -3.94
C GLY A 52 -10.23 -11.06 -2.46
N ALA A 53 -9.42 -10.46 -1.57
CA ALA A 53 -9.77 -10.34 -0.15
C ALA A 53 -10.98 -9.42 0.10
N THR A 54 -11.25 -8.48 -0.81
CA THR A 54 -12.34 -7.51 -0.71
C THR A 54 -13.63 -7.98 -1.41
N GLU A 55 -13.55 -9.09 -2.15
CA GLU A 55 -14.64 -9.61 -2.97
C GLU A 55 -15.26 -10.84 -2.29
N THR A 56 -16.57 -10.80 -2.09
CA THR A 56 -17.35 -11.95 -1.59
C THR A 56 -17.81 -12.85 -2.75
N ILE A 57 -16.88 -13.28 -3.62
CA ILE A 57 -17.22 -14.10 -4.77
C ILE A 57 -17.29 -15.60 -4.38
N ARG A 58 -18.31 -16.30 -4.89
CA ARG A 58 -18.43 -17.75 -4.75
C ARG A 58 -17.19 -18.46 -5.29
N GLY A 59 -16.64 -19.43 -4.54
CA GLY A 59 -15.54 -20.28 -5.01
C GLY A 59 -14.26 -20.26 -4.20
N GLY A 60 -14.21 -19.54 -3.06
CA GLY A 60 -13.10 -19.62 -2.10
C GLY A 60 -11.81 -18.91 -2.52
N ARG A 61 -11.78 -18.24 -3.69
CA ARG A 61 -10.59 -17.49 -4.17
C ARG A 61 -10.20 -16.32 -3.27
N HIS A 62 -11.15 -15.79 -2.51
CA HIS A 62 -10.93 -14.70 -1.55
C HIS A 62 -10.20 -15.15 -0.27
N LEU A 63 -10.21 -16.46 0.03
CA LEU A 63 -9.72 -16.98 1.30
C LEU A 63 -8.21 -16.78 1.50
N LEU A 64 -7.40 -17.08 0.48
CA LEU A 64 -5.95 -16.94 0.57
C LEU A 64 -5.49 -15.48 0.76
N PRO A 65 -5.93 -14.52 -0.08
CA PRO A 65 -5.61 -13.11 0.14
C PRO A 65 -6.10 -12.59 1.49
N PHE A 66 -7.29 -13.03 1.94
CA PHE A 66 -7.84 -12.66 3.23
C PHE A 66 -6.99 -13.16 4.39
N LEU A 67 -6.61 -14.46 4.40
CA LEU A 67 -5.73 -15.03 5.41
C LEU A 67 -4.34 -14.38 5.41
N ARG A 68 -3.81 -14.07 4.22
CA ARG A 68 -2.55 -13.34 4.12
C ARG A 68 -2.63 -11.97 4.77
N LEU A 69 -3.69 -11.22 4.49
CA LEU A 69 -3.88 -9.88 5.06
C LEU A 69 -4.09 -9.92 6.58
N MET A 70 -4.70 -10.98 7.11
CA MET A 70 -4.83 -11.19 8.57
C MET A 70 -3.48 -11.34 9.28
N SER A 71 -2.45 -11.84 8.60
CA SER A 71 -1.17 -12.20 9.18
C SER A 71 -0.01 -11.29 8.79
N SER A 72 -0.24 -10.29 7.93
CA SER A 72 0.83 -9.45 7.37
C SER A 72 0.47 -7.98 7.43
N ASP A 73 1.49 -7.14 7.61
CA ASP A 73 1.37 -5.72 7.34
C ASP A 73 1.25 -5.48 5.82
N LEU A 74 0.62 -4.39 5.43
CA LEU A 74 0.34 -4.03 4.05
C LEU A 74 1.24 -2.86 3.62
N VAL A 75 2.00 -3.06 2.55
CA VAL A 75 2.78 -2.00 1.90
C VAL A 75 2.19 -1.80 0.51
N ILE A 76 1.85 -0.56 0.18
CA ILE A 76 1.35 -0.16 -1.13
C ILE A 76 2.32 0.87 -1.69
N ASP A 77 2.96 0.54 -2.78
CA ASP A 77 3.91 1.40 -3.48
C ASP A 77 3.25 2.07 -4.68
N GLU A 78 3.71 3.28 -5.04
CA GLU A 78 3.19 4.09 -6.15
C GLU A 78 1.66 4.32 -6.05
N ILE A 79 1.18 4.70 -4.86
CA ILE A 79 -0.26 4.84 -4.59
C ILE A 79 -0.94 5.91 -5.47
N ASP A 80 -0.18 6.87 -6.01
CA ASP A 80 -0.67 7.94 -6.89
C ASP A 80 -0.86 7.51 -8.36
N ASP A 81 -0.34 6.34 -8.75
CA ASP A 81 -0.50 5.82 -10.11
C ASP A 81 -1.84 5.10 -10.35
N PHE A 82 -2.60 4.85 -9.28
CA PHE A 82 -3.87 4.13 -9.38
C PHE A 82 -5.05 5.01 -9.82
N THR A 83 -5.96 4.40 -10.58
CA THR A 83 -7.21 5.07 -10.97
C THR A 83 -8.14 5.31 -9.76
N PRO A 84 -9.10 6.24 -9.82
CA PRO A 84 -10.06 6.44 -8.74
C PRO A 84 -10.86 5.17 -8.37
N GLU A 85 -11.17 4.33 -9.35
CA GLU A 85 -11.83 3.05 -9.16
C GLU A 85 -10.97 2.09 -8.36
N ASP A 86 -9.68 1.98 -8.73
CA ASP A 86 -8.69 1.14 -8.02
C ASP A 86 -8.46 1.66 -6.60
N LEU A 87 -8.37 2.97 -6.41
CA LEU A 87 -8.22 3.58 -5.09
C LEU A 87 -9.39 3.24 -4.16
N THR A 88 -10.61 3.12 -4.69
CA THR A 88 -11.77 2.66 -3.90
C THR A 88 -11.59 1.21 -3.43
N ALA A 89 -11.08 0.37 -4.28
CA ALA A 89 -10.81 -1.02 -3.95
C ALA A 89 -9.62 -1.17 -2.99
N ILE A 90 -8.56 -0.37 -3.19
CA ILE A 90 -7.41 -0.27 -2.28
C ILE A 90 -7.85 0.21 -0.90
N ALA A 91 -8.75 1.20 -0.81
CA ALA A 91 -9.29 1.65 0.47
C ALA A 91 -10.01 0.53 1.25
N ARG A 92 -10.65 -0.43 0.55
CA ARG A 92 -11.21 -1.62 1.19
C ARG A 92 -10.14 -2.55 1.76
N LEU A 93 -9.01 -2.73 1.05
CA LEU A 93 -7.86 -3.50 1.57
C LEU A 93 -7.27 -2.82 2.81
N VAL A 94 -7.10 -1.51 2.76
CA VAL A 94 -6.63 -0.70 3.89
C VAL A 94 -7.58 -0.80 5.08
N HIS A 95 -8.89 -0.78 4.84
CA HIS A 95 -9.92 -1.01 5.87
C HIS A 95 -9.78 -2.40 6.50
N LEU A 96 -9.62 -3.45 5.69
CA LEU A 96 -9.41 -4.83 6.20
C LEU A 96 -8.11 -4.94 7.00
N ALA A 97 -7.02 -4.31 6.55
CA ALA A 97 -5.78 -4.26 7.33
C ALA A 97 -6.01 -3.62 8.71
N GLY A 98 -6.74 -2.51 8.77
CA GLY A 98 -7.16 -1.88 10.02
C GLY A 98 -8.02 -2.79 10.89
N LEU A 99 -8.99 -3.48 10.30
CA LEU A 99 -9.88 -4.45 10.97
C LEU A 99 -9.08 -5.57 11.66
N PHE A 100 -8.01 -6.05 11.00
CA PHE A 100 -7.11 -7.09 11.53
C PHE A 100 -6.00 -6.53 12.43
N GLY A 101 -5.97 -5.22 12.66
CA GLY A 101 -4.95 -4.57 13.48
C GLY A 101 -3.55 -4.59 12.84
N ARG A 102 -3.47 -4.66 11.51
CA ARG A 102 -2.23 -4.63 10.73
C ARG A 102 -1.80 -3.21 10.43
N ASN A 103 -0.48 -3.00 10.33
CA ASN A 103 0.05 -1.72 9.89
C ASN A 103 -0.11 -1.56 8.38
N VAL A 104 -0.22 -0.31 7.95
CA VAL A 104 -0.25 0.04 6.52
C VAL A 104 0.82 1.08 6.27
N LEU A 105 1.62 0.86 5.24
CA LEU A 105 2.59 1.81 4.70
C LEU A 105 2.19 2.16 3.27
N LEU A 106 2.08 3.44 2.99
CA LEU A 106 1.85 3.97 1.65
C LEU A 106 3.13 4.66 1.18
N SER A 107 3.60 4.30 0.01
CA SER A 107 4.79 4.88 -0.62
C SER A 107 4.42 5.50 -1.97
N SER A 108 4.96 6.68 -2.24
CA SER A 108 4.84 7.36 -3.53
C SER A 108 5.75 8.56 -3.58
N ALA A 109 6.08 9.02 -4.79
CA ALA A 109 6.79 10.28 -5.01
C ALA A 109 5.97 11.48 -4.52
N THR A 110 4.65 11.42 -4.74
CA THR A 110 3.70 12.47 -4.34
C THR A 110 2.43 11.84 -3.80
N ILE A 111 2.09 12.14 -2.53
CA ILE A 111 0.82 11.70 -1.95
C ILE A 111 -0.07 12.93 -1.70
N PRO A 112 -1.11 13.14 -2.52
CA PRO A 112 -2.06 14.23 -2.30
C PRO A 112 -2.70 14.14 -0.91
N PRO A 113 -2.90 15.27 -0.21
CA PRO A 113 -3.47 15.28 1.14
C PRO A 113 -4.81 14.55 1.26
N ASP A 114 -5.68 14.70 0.27
CA ASP A 114 -7.00 14.06 0.26
C ASP A 114 -6.89 12.53 0.12
N LEU A 115 -5.94 12.04 -0.69
CA LEU A 115 -5.65 10.61 -0.82
C LEU A 115 -5.12 10.04 0.51
N ALA A 116 -4.13 10.71 1.11
CA ALA A 116 -3.58 10.31 2.40
C ALA A 116 -4.66 10.25 3.49
N GLU A 117 -5.51 11.27 3.55
CA GLU A 117 -6.63 11.32 4.50
C GLU A 117 -7.66 10.22 4.22
N GLY A 118 -8.01 9.99 2.96
CA GLY A 118 -8.94 8.93 2.56
C GLY A 118 -8.47 7.55 3.02
N MET A 119 -7.20 7.24 2.80
CA MET A 119 -6.60 5.98 3.25
C MET A 119 -6.51 5.88 4.78
N TYR A 120 -6.15 6.97 5.46
CA TYR A 120 -6.17 7.03 6.93
C TYR A 120 -7.57 6.76 7.49
N ARG A 121 -8.61 7.37 6.92
CA ARG A 121 -10.02 7.12 7.32
C ARG A 121 -10.45 5.68 7.09
N ALA A 122 -10.06 5.10 5.95
CA ALA A 122 -10.36 3.70 5.65
C ALA A 122 -9.74 2.77 6.69
N TRP A 123 -8.46 2.97 7.02
CA TRP A 123 -7.76 2.21 8.04
C TRP A 123 -8.40 2.38 9.42
N GLN A 124 -8.67 3.62 9.84
CA GLN A 124 -9.29 3.94 11.12
C GLN A 124 -10.67 3.30 11.26
N SER A 125 -11.49 3.35 10.20
CA SER A 125 -12.80 2.69 10.18
C SER A 125 -12.67 1.17 10.39
N GLY A 126 -11.63 0.55 9.80
CA GLY A 126 -11.32 -0.86 10.02
C GLY A 126 -10.98 -1.15 11.48
N VAL A 127 -10.07 -0.36 12.06
CA VAL A 127 -9.69 -0.47 13.49
C VAL A 127 -10.89 -0.33 14.40
N SER A 128 -11.74 0.67 14.16
CA SER A 128 -12.96 0.89 14.96
C SER A 128 -13.94 -0.28 14.83
N SER A 129 -14.04 -0.89 13.64
CA SER A 129 -14.88 -2.07 13.41
C SER A 129 -14.34 -3.31 14.13
N GLY A 130 -13.02 -3.51 14.13
CA GLY A 130 -12.36 -4.63 14.82
C GLY A 130 -12.40 -4.50 16.35
N ASN A 131 -12.41 -3.27 16.86
CA ASN A 131 -12.40 -2.97 18.30
C ASN A 131 -13.79 -2.97 18.95
N ARG A 132 -14.86 -3.30 18.26
CA ARG A 132 -16.23 -3.33 18.84
C ARG A 132 -16.36 -4.15 20.13
N PHE A 133 -15.40 -5.03 20.36
CA PHE A 133 -15.32 -5.89 21.56
C PHE A 133 -14.19 -5.48 22.51
N ALA A 134 -13.41 -4.44 22.20
CA ALA A 134 -12.30 -3.97 23.03
C ALA A 134 -12.68 -2.64 23.72
N PHE A 135 -12.74 -2.64 25.05
CA PHE A 135 -13.14 -1.48 25.85
C PHE A 135 -12.08 -0.38 26.00
N ALA A 136 -10.92 -0.49 25.37
CA ALA A 136 -9.84 0.49 25.49
C ALA A 136 -9.78 1.43 24.30
N ALA A 137 -9.83 2.73 24.55
CA ALA A 137 -9.55 3.76 23.53
C ALA A 137 -8.14 3.54 22.96
N LYS A 138 -8.07 3.16 21.70
CA LYS A 138 -6.80 2.86 21.04
C LYS A 138 -6.16 4.15 20.55
N LYS A 139 -4.94 4.42 20.99
CA LYS A 139 -4.12 5.50 20.41
C LYS A 139 -3.57 5.03 19.07
N ILE A 140 -3.84 5.79 18.03
CA ILE A 140 -3.35 5.56 16.69
C ILE A 140 -1.99 6.24 16.54
N ARG A 141 -1.01 5.52 16.02
CA ARG A 141 0.31 6.07 15.68
C ARG A 141 0.43 6.19 14.18
N ALA A 142 0.91 7.34 13.71
CA ALA A 142 1.26 7.54 12.31
C ALA A 142 2.67 8.13 12.21
N ALA A 143 3.32 7.85 11.08
CA ALA A 143 4.60 8.43 10.72
C ALA A 143 4.52 8.97 9.29
N TRP A 144 5.15 10.11 9.06
CA TRP A 144 5.39 10.71 7.76
C TRP A 144 6.90 10.75 7.55
N ILE A 145 7.37 10.22 6.45
CA ILE A 145 8.79 10.00 6.19
C ILE A 145 9.09 10.48 4.78
N ASP A 146 10.11 11.31 4.63
CA ASP A 146 10.68 11.68 3.34
C ASP A 146 12.22 11.64 3.39
N GLU A 147 12.84 12.08 2.32
CA GLU A 147 14.30 12.14 2.18
C GLU A 147 15.00 13.13 3.14
N PHE A 148 14.24 14.05 3.75
CA PHE A 148 14.81 15.10 4.61
C PHE A 148 14.53 14.85 6.09
N HIS A 149 13.36 14.33 6.45
CA HIS A 149 12.96 14.22 7.84
C HIS A 149 11.87 13.17 8.08
N THR A 150 11.67 12.85 9.33
CA THR A 150 10.59 12.00 9.82
C THR A 150 9.76 12.78 10.83
N LEU A 151 8.44 12.74 10.68
CA LEU A 151 7.48 13.23 11.65
C LEU A 151 6.64 12.06 12.16
N THR A 152 6.50 11.94 13.47
CA THR A 152 5.62 10.96 14.10
C THR A 152 4.47 11.65 14.84
N GLY A 153 3.36 10.95 14.95
CA GLY A 153 2.19 11.44 15.67
C GLY A 153 1.43 10.33 16.35
N THR A 154 0.84 10.68 17.50
CA THR A 154 -0.14 9.84 18.18
C THR A 154 -1.44 10.61 18.23
N MET A 155 -2.52 9.99 17.76
CA MET A 155 -3.85 10.58 17.68
C MET A 155 -4.84 9.74 18.48
N ALA A 156 -5.87 10.38 19.02
CA ALA A 156 -7.01 9.67 19.55
C ALA A 156 -7.82 9.05 18.41
N ASP A 157 -8.67 8.09 18.75
CA ASP A 157 -9.62 7.55 17.77
C ASP A 157 -10.54 8.67 17.26
N HIS A 158 -10.76 8.69 15.95
CA HIS A 158 -11.53 9.73 15.23
C HIS A 158 -10.94 11.16 15.23
N ASP A 159 -9.71 11.36 15.71
CA ASP A 159 -9.05 12.68 15.69
C ASP A 159 -8.42 13.00 14.32
N LEU A 160 -9.28 13.34 13.39
CA LEU A 160 -8.89 13.71 12.04
C LEU A 160 -8.22 15.09 11.96
N ALA A 161 -8.57 15.98 12.88
CA ALA A 161 -8.01 17.33 12.92
C ALA A 161 -6.51 17.29 13.20
N THR A 162 -6.09 16.53 14.21
CA THR A 162 -4.68 16.31 14.52
C THR A 162 -3.93 15.62 13.36
N TYR A 163 -4.55 14.67 12.68
CA TYR A 163 -3.96 14.04 11.49
C TYR A 163 -3.67 15.09 10.41
N ARG A 164 -4.67 15.88 10.02
CA ARG A 164 -4.55 16.94 9.00
C ARG A 164 -3.47 17.94 9.36
N GLN A 165 -3.46 18.41 10.59
CA GLN A 165 -2.46 19.39 11.06
C GLN A 165 -1.04 18.83 10.95
N LYS A 166 -0.82 17.58 11.36
CA LYS A 166 0.49 16.94 11.27
C LYS A 166 0.91 16.70 9.82
N HIS A 167 -0.02 16.25 8.98
CA HIS A 167 0.24 16.07 7.55
C HIS A 167 0.61 17.40 6.89
N GLN A 168 -0.15 18.45 7.14
CA GLN A 168 0.15 19.79 6.63
C GLN A 168 1.53 20.29 7.11
N THR A 169 1.84 20.12 8.38
CA THR A 169 3.15 20.48 8.94
C THR A 169 4.29 19.74 8.25
N PHE A 170 4.09 18.46 7.95
CA PHE A 170 5.08 17.64 7.24
C PHE A 170 5.30 18.16 5.81
N ILE A 171 4.23 18.41 5.05
CA ILE A 171 4.31 18.94 3.68
C ILE A 171 5.00 20.30 3.65
N GLU A 172 4.66 21.22 4.56
CA GLU A 172 5.29 22.53 4.64
C GLU A 172 6.81 22.44 4.91
N LYS A 173 7.23 21.53 5.76
CA LYS A 173 8.66 21.27 6.02
C LYS A 173 9.36 20.73 4.78
N ARG A 174 8.73 19.78 4.08
CA ARG A 174 9.27 19.20 2.85
C ARG A 174 9.43 20.28 1.78
N VAL A 175 8.42 21.10 1.54
CA VAL A 175 8.48 22.20 0.57
C VAL A 175 9.64 23.15 0.90
N LYS A 176 9.79 23.56 2.17
CA LYS A 176 10.91 24.40 2.60
C LYS A 176 12.26 23.74 2.33
N ALA A 177 12.40 22.45 2.62
CA ALA A 177 13.65 21.72 2.36
C ALA A 177 13.95 21.63 0.86
N LEU A 178 12.96 21.32 0.02
CA LEU A 178 13.11 21.27 -1.43
C LEU A 178 13.56 22.60 -2.03
N LEU A 179 13.06 23.72 -1.53
CA LEU A 179 13.46 25.06 -1.99
C LEU A 179 14.94 25.38 -1.69
N THR A 180 15.58 24.68 -0.77
CA THR A 180 17.00 24.85 -0.44
C THR A 180 17.93 23.94 -1.25
N VAL A 181 17.38 22.93 -1.92
CA VAL A 181 18.15 22.02 -2.77
C VAL A 181 18.46 22.72 -4.10
N PRO A 182 19.74 22.86 -4.48
CA PRO A 182 20.07 23.44 -5.78
C PRO A 182 19.54 22.57 -6.91
N ALA A 183 18.88 23.19 -7.88
CA ALA A 183 18.41 22.48 -9.07
C ALA A 183 19.62 21.89 -9.83
N ASN A 184 19.71 20.56 -9.85
CA ASN A 184 20.77 19.84 -10.57
C ASN A 184 20.51 19.72 -12.07
N GLU A 185 19.38 20.20 -12.57
CA GLU A 185 19.01 20.08 -13.98
C GLU A 185 19.45 21.33 -14.77
N LYS A 186 20.39 21.13 -15.67
CA LYS A 186 20.67 22.09 -16.75
C LYS A 186 19.69 21.80 -17.88
N VAL A 187 18.62 22.58 -17.97
CA VAL A 187 17.73 22.53 -19.15
C VAL A 187 18.45 23.20 -20.30
N ILE A 188 18.91 22.45 -21.29
CA ILE A 188 19.44 22.96 -22.54
C ILE A 188 18.27 23.04 -23.53
N LEU A 189 17.74 24.24 -23.75
CA LEU A 189 16.77 24.50 -24.81
C LEU A 189 17.51 24.50 -26.14
N GLN A 190 17.44 23.42 -26.91
CA GLN A 190 17.86 23.41 -28.31
C GLN A 190 16.71 23.91 -29.17
N ASN A 191 16.89 25.08 -29.78
CA ASN A 191 16.01 25.54 -30.85
C ASN A 191 16.19 24.63 -32.07
N LEU A 192 15.28 23.69 -32.26
CA LEU A 192 15.16 22.93 -33.50
C LEU A 192 14.54 23.84 -34.57
N THR A 193 15.34 24.69 -35.19
CA THR A 193 14.97 25.33 -36.44
C THR A 193 14.89 24.24 -37.51
N ALA A 194 13.70 24.00 -38.03
CA ALA A 194 13.48 23.08 -39.13
C ALA A 194 14.35 23.50 -40.32
N PRO A 195 15.11 22.59 -40.95
CA PRO A 195 15.87 22.93 -42.13
C PRO A 195 14.91 23.35 -43.24
N SER A 196 15.04 24.61 -43.70
CA SER A 196 14.33 25.13 -44.86
C SER A 196 14.90 24.52 -46.13
N GLY A 197 14.50 23.30 -46.45
CA GLY A 197 14.89 22.59 -47.67
C GLY A 197 13.79 22.54 -48.69
N ARG A 198 13.48 23.65 -49.36
CA ARG A 198 12.77 23.63 -50.64
C ARG A 198 13.76 23.36 -51.76
N THR A 199 13.93 22.12 -52.12
CA THR A 199 14.61 21.77 -53.38
C THR A 199 13.67 22.07 -54.55
N LYS A 200 13.98 23.12 -55.32
CA LYS A 200 13.34 23.39 -56.60
C LYS A 200 13.67 22.23 -57.56
N ARG A 201 12.68 21.47 -57.97
CA ARG A 201 12.76 20.58 -59.12
C ARG A 201 12.87 21.46 -60.38
N GLN A 202 14.05 21.52 -60.97
CA GLN A 202 14.21 21.97 -62.34
C GLN A 202 13.59 20.93 -63.27
N LYS A 203 12.56 21.30 -63.98
CA LYS A 203 12.10 20.62 -65.18
C LYS A 203 13.03 21.06 -66.32
N ASN A 204 13.84 20.14 -66.86
CA ASN A 204 14.39 20.26 -68.18
C ASN A 204 13.53 19.50 -69.13
N GLY A 205 13.22 20.18 -70.28
CA GLY A 205 12.40 19.75 -71.40
C GLY A 205 12.97 18.62 -72.27
#